data_d797132b0cbffc86e2c8806b5afc2f31
#
_entry.id   d797132b0cbffc86e2c8806b5afc2f31
#
_cell.length_a   1.000
_cell.length_b   1.000
_cell.length_c   1.000
_cell.angle_alpha   90.00
_cell.angle_beta   90.00
_cell.angle_gamma   90.00
#
_symmetry.space_group_name_H-M   'P 1'
#
loop_
_entity.id
_entity.type
_entity.pdbx_description
1 polymer ?
#
loop_
_entity_poly.entity_id
_entity_poly.type
_entity_poly.pdbx_seq_one_letter_code
_entity_poly.pdbx_strand_id
1 'polypeptide(L)'
;MTSDGHRQAPRQRLSVPPRNTQPPRALTDTELAALLRVADCLIPASGPNPKASDAEQYTAYLELALAARTDVFEAVVGGACKLSEVPDHELWDALKTMSTEDKFTFDPLSSVLAGAYFMTPQVMKLIGYPGQHRDPAPLELAADEIGSGILDPVLERGHIYVPAAGE
;
A
#
# COMPACT_ATOMS: atom_id res chain seq x y z
N MET A 1 34.89 11.38 45.92
CA MET A 1 33.51 11.20 45.39
C MET A 1 33.54 11.69 43.95
N THR A 2 33.83 10.82 43.03
CA THR A 2 33.92 11.10 41.59
C THR A 2 32.57 10.78 40.98
N SER A 3 31.89 11.82 40.51
CA SER A 3 30.61 11.73 39.77
C SER A 3 30.88 11.20 38.38
N ASP A 4 30.47 9.95 38.16
CA ASP A 4 30.59 9.28 36.88
C ASP A 4 29.47 9.80 35.95
N GLY A 5 29.84 10.74 35.09
CA GLY A 5 28.95 11.32 34.11
C GLY A 5 28.65 10.32 33.01
N HIS A 6 27.52 9.62 33.11
CA HIS A 6 26.96 8.83 32.02
C HIS A 6 26.72 9.75 30.80
N ARG A 7 27.69 9.81 29.91
CA ARG A 7 27.50 10.37 28.56
C ARG A 7 26.53 9.49 27.81
N GLN A 8 25.26 9.90 27.78
CA GLN A 8 24.30 9.29 26.85
C GLN A 8 24.81 9.51 25.41
N ALA A 9 25.01 8.40 24.69
CA ALA A 9 25.30 8.46 23.25
C ALA A 9 24.19 9.25 22.54
N PRO A 10 24.52 10.09 21.56
CA PRO A 10 23.53 10.85 20.82
C PRO A 10 22.54 9.85 20.19
N ARG A 11 21.25 9.98 20.52
CA ARG A 11 20.21 9.18 19.91
C ARG A 11 20.21 9.45 18.42
N GLN A 12 20.61 8.46 17.63
CA GLN A 12 20.56 8.52 16.19
C GLN A 12 19.09 8.69 15.80
N ARG A 13 18.71 9.86 15.26
CA ARG A 13 17.39 10.09 14.74
C ARG A 13 17.21 9.17 13.54
N LEU A 14 16.16 8.35 13.56
CA LEU A 14 15.75 7.60 12.37
C LEU A 14 15.45 8.61 11.26
N SER A 15 16.30 8.62 10.25
CA SER A 15 16.11 9.44 9.05
C SER A 15 15.23 8.67 8.10
N VAL A 16 14.03 9.18 7.84
CA VAL A 16 13.18 8.65 6.76
C VAL A 16 13.69 9.28 5.47
N PRO A 17 14.06 8.49 4.45
CA PRO A 17 14.49 9.04 3.17
C PRO A 17 13.37 9.91 2.56
N PRO A 18 13.72 10.96 1.81
CA PRO A 18 12.72 11.77 1.13
C PRO A 18 11.87 10.91 0.21
N ARG A 19 10.57 11.18 0.17
CA ARG A 19 9.62 10.47 -0.69
C ARG A 19 9.94 10.76 -2.15
N ASN A 20 10.05 9.72 -2.97
CA ASN A 20 10.12 9.88 -4.42
C ASN A 20 8.76 10.39 -4.92
N THR A 21 8.79 11.45 -5.72
CA THR A 21 7.60 12.07 -6.31
C THR A 21 7.50 11.85 -7.82
N GLN A 22 8.53 11.26 -8.41
CA GLN A 22 8.59 10.96 -9.84
C GLN A 22 9.03 9.50 -10.03
N PRO A 23 8.42 8.78 -10.99
CA PRO A 23 8.87 7.44 -11.36
C PRO A 23 10.29 7.49 -11.93
N PRO A 24 10.99 6.34 -12.04
CA PRO A 24 12.37 6.26 -12.54
C PRO A 24 12.54 6.84 -13.95
N ARG A 25 11.49 6.76 -14.76
CA ARG A 25 11.37 7.36 -16.09
C ARG A 25 9.91 7.68 -16.40
N ALA A 26 9.68 8.50 -17.40
CA ALA A 26 8.33 8.73 -17.93
C ALA A 26 7.78 7.42 -18.55
N LEU A 27 6.48 7.23 -18.42
CA LEU A 27 5.75 6.20 -19.17
C LEU A 27 5.58 6.65 -20.63
N THR A 28 5.66 5.71 -21.55
CA THR A 28 5.19 5.93 -22.92
C THR A 28 3.66 5.88 -22.97
N ASP A 29 3.06 6.44 -24.01
CA ASP A 29 1.60 6.39 -24.19
C ASP A 29 1.08 4.96 -24.25
N THR A 30 1.84 4.05 -24.86
CA THR A 30 1.49 2.63 -24.94
C THR A 30 1.52 1.95 -23.58
N GLU A 31 2.52 2.23 -22.76
CA GLU A 31 2.65 1.70 -21.39
C GLU A 31 1.51 2.22 -20.50
N LEU A 32 1.23 3.51 -20.59
CA LEU A 32 0.11 4.10 -19.84
C LEU A 32 -1.22 3.47 -20.27
N ALA A 33 -1.47 3.32 -21.57
CA ALA A 33 -2.68 2.68 -22.06
C ALA A 33 -2.82 1.23 -21.57
N ALA A 34 -1.72 0.45 -21.55
CA ALA A 34 -1.70 -0.91 -21.02
C ALA A 34 -2.03 -0.95 -19.52
N LEU A 35 -1.43 -0.05 -18.73
CA LEU A 35 -1.71 0.07 -17.29
C LEU A 35 -3.17 0.44 -17.02
N LEU A 36 -3.72 1.42 -17.74
CA LEU A 36 -5.12 1.84 -17.58
C LEU A 36 -6.10 0.71 -17.97
N ARG A 37 -5.81 -0.03 -19.02
CA ARG A 37 -6.62 -1.17 -19.47
C ARG A 37 -6.65 -2.27 -18.41
N VAL A 38 -5.52 -2.61 -17.83
CA VAL A 38 -5.44 -3.60 -16.74
C VAL A 38 -6.14 -3.08 -15.48
N ALA A 39 -5.96 -1.81 -15.15
CA ALA A 39 -6.62 -1.17 -14.02
C ALA A 39 -8.14 -1.22 -14.15
N ASP A 40 -8.70 -0.93 -15.33
CA ASP A 40 -10.15 -0.98 -15.59
C ASP A 40 -10.72 -2.40 -15.49
N CYS A 41 -9.92 -3.41 -15.86
CA CYS A 41 -10.31 -4.80 -15.71
C CYS A 41 -10.33 -5.25 -14.24
N LEU A 42 -9.35 -4.82 -13.44
CA LEU A 42 -9.27 -5.14 -12.01
C LEU A 42 -10.28 -4.35 -11.17
N ILE A 43 -10.56 -3.12 -11.58
CA ILE A 43 -11.41 -2.17 -10.85
C ILE A 43 -12.49 -1.63 -11.80
N PRO A 44 -13.48 -2.44 -12.14
CA PRO A 44 -14.59 -2.02 -12.99
C PRO A 44 -15.51 -1.06 -12.22
N ALA A 45 -16.28 -0.26 -12.95
CA ALA A 45 -17.31 0.59 -12.34
C ALA A 45 -18.35 -0.26 -11.60
N SER A 46 -18.72 0.17 -10.39
CA SER A 46 -19.71 -0.53 -9.56
C SER A 46 -20.49 0.43 -8.68
N GLY A 47 -21.78 0.57 -8.92
CA GLY A 47 -22.63 1.52 -8.19
C GLY A 47 -22.10 2.95 -8.31
N PRO A 48 -21.82 3.65 -7.18
CA PRO A 48 -21.27 5.02 -7.22
C PRO A 48 -19.78 5.06 -7.53
N ASN A 49 -19.09 3.91 -7.51
CA ASN A 49 -17.64 3.84 -7.69
C ASN A 49 -17.30 3.83 -9.20
N PRO A 50 -16.48 4.78 -9.68
CA PRO A 50 -16.04 4.78 -11.07
C PRO A 50 -15.09 3.60 -11.32
N LYS A 51 -14.93 3.22 -12.60
CA LYS A 51 -13.79 2.37 -12.97
C LYS A 51 -12.49 3.13 -12.78
N ALA A 52 -11.38 2.42 -12.74
CA ALA A 52 -10.09 3.01 -12.39
C ALA A 52 -9.72 4.23 -13.24
N SER A 53 -9.80 4.11 -14.57
CA SER A 53 -9.41 5.19 -15.48
C SER A 53 -10.34 6.43 -15.44
N ASP A 54 -11.59 6.26 -14.96
CA ASP A 54 -12.56 7.34 -14.83
C ASP A 54 -12.48 8.04 -13.45
N ALA A 55 -11.72 7.50 -12.50
CA ALA A 55 -11.53 8.14 -11.21
C ALA A 55 -10.72 9.44 -11.37
N GLU A 56 -11.22 10.51 -10.73
CA GLU A 56 -10.60 11.83 -10.84
C GLU A 56 -9.11 11.80 -10.45
N GLN A 57 -8.24 12.31 -11.33
CA GLN A 57 -6.79 12.34 -11.14
C GLN A 57 -6.10 10.96 -11.04
N TYR A 58 -6.75 9.87 -11.47
CA TYR A 58 -6.18 8.52 -11.35
C TYR A 58 -4.76 8.42 -11.93
N THR A 59 -4.52 8.95 -13.14
CA THR A 59 -3.20 8.92 -13.79
C THR A 59 -2.12 9.59 -12.94
N ALA A 60 -2.41 10.73 -12.32
CA ALA A 60 -1.45 11.42 -11.46
C ALA A 60 -1.12 10.60 -10.20
N TYR A 61 -2.12 9.93 -9.61
CA TYR A 61 -1.89 9.03 -8.47
C TYR A 61 -1.18 7.74 -8.88
N LEU A 62 -1.40 7.25 -10.10
CA LEU A 62 -0.66 6.12 -10.65
C LEU A 62 0.84 6.45 -10.78
N GLU A 63 1.18 7.62 -11.30
CA GLU A 63 2.57 8.08 -11.36
C GLU A 63 3.19 8.20 -9.97
N LEU A 64 2.46 8.72 -8.97
CA LEU A 64 2.93 8.77 -7.58
C LEU A 64 3.12 7.39 -6.97
N ALA A 65 2.23 6.44 -7.25
CA ALA A 65 2.35 5.07 -6.78
C ALA A 65 3.58 4.37 -7.41
N LEU A 66 3.80 4.57 -8.70
CA LEU A 66 4.99 4.07 -9.40
C LEU A 66 6.27 4.73 -8.87
N ALA A 67 6.23 6.03 -8.56
CA ALA A 67 7.36 6.74 -7.95
C ALA A 67 7.71 6.20 -6.55
N ALA A 68 6.71 5.80 -5.78
CA ALA A 68 6.91 5.20 -4.46
C ALA A 68 7.47 3.77 -4.54
N ARG A 69 7.24 3.06 -5.66
CA ARG A 69 7.61 1.67 -5.87
C ARG A 69 8.60 1.51 -7.03
N THR A 70 9.70 2.28 -6.97
CA THR A 70 10.78 2.22 -7.96
C THR A 70 11.43 0.82 -8.06
N ASP A 71 11.39 0.06 -6.99
CA ASP A 71 11.88 -1.31 -6.88
C ASP A 71 11.18 -2.30 -7.84
N VAL A 72 9.91 -2.06 -8.14
CA VAL A 72 9.09 -2.94 -8.99
C VAL A 72 8.59 -2.25 -10.26
N PHE A 73 9.03 -1.03 -10.55
CA PHE A 73 8.54 -0.22 -11.67
C PHE A 73 8.53 -0.99 -12.99
N GLU A 74 9.67 -1.57 -13.39
CA GLU A 74 9.78 -2.29 -14.66
C GLU A 74 8.95 -3.59 -14.68
N ALA A 75 8.81 -4.26 -13.53
CA ALA A 75 7.96 -5.45 -13.43
C ALA A 75 6.48 -5.10 -13.61
N VAL A 76 6.02 -3.98 -13.02
CA VAL A 76 4.64 -3.50 -13.14
C VAL A 76 4.34 -3.08 -14.58
N VAL A 77 5.19 -2.25 -15.18
CA VAL A 77 5.00 -1.77 -16.56
C VAL A 77 5.10 -2.93 -17.55
N GLY A 78 6.13 -3.77 -17.44
CA GLY A 78 6.32 -4.94 -18.31
C GLY A 78 5.18 -5.97 -18.17
N GLY A 79 4.66 -6.17 -16.95
CA GLY A 79 3.50 -7.03 -16.70
C GLY A 79 2.24 -6.53 -17.40
N ALA A 80 1.95 -5.23 -17.34
CA ALA A 80 0.83 -4.64 -18.05
C ALA A 80 1.00 -4.72 -19.57
N CYS A 81 2.21 -4.47 -20.09
CA CYS A 81 2.50 -4.56 -21.51
C CYS A 81 2.35 -5.99 -22.07
N LYS A 82 2.74 -7.02 -21.33
CA LYS A 82 2.50 -8.42 -21.73
C LYS A 82 1.02 -8.73 -21.90
N LEU A 83 0.15 -8.12 -21.11
CA LEU A 83 -1.29 -8.29 -21.18
C LEU A 83 -1.93 -7.46 -22.30
N SER A 84 -1.23 -6.51 -22.91
CA SER A 84 -1.79 -5.67 -23.98
C SER A 84 -2.16 -6.45 -25.26
N GLU A 85 -1.54 -7.60 -25.50
CA GLU A 85 -1.82 -8.47 -26.63
C GLU A 85 -3.01 -9.42 -26.38
N VAL A 86 -3.46 -9.55 -25.12
CA VAL A 86 -4.59 -10.39 -24.75
C VAL A 86 -5.91 -9.72 -25.14
N PRO A 87 -6.87 -10.39 -25.80
CA PRO A 87 -8.17 -9.82 -26.09
C PRO A 87 -8.94 -9.40 -24.82
N ASP A 88 -9.81 -8.37 -24.90
CA ASP A 88 -10.51 -7.83 -23.73
C ASP A 88 -11.36 -8.88 -22.99
N HIS A 89 -12.00 -9.78 -23.73
CA HIS A 89 -12.84 -10.83 -23.14
C HIS A 89 -12.04 -11.93 -22.42
N GLU A 90 -10.73 -12.03 -22.65
CA GLU A 90 -9.83 -13.00 -22.03
C GLU A 90 -8.95 -12.36 -20.94
N LEU A 91 -8.93 -11.01 -20.84
CA LEU A 91 -8.02 -10.28 -19.94
C LEU A 91 -8.22 -10.67 -18.48
N TRP A 92 -9.46 -10.85 -18.03
CA TRP A 92 -9.75 -11.25 -16.66
C TRP A 92 -9.21 -12.65 -16.34
N ASP A 93 -9.36 -13.61 -17.27
CA ASP A 93 -8.82 -14.96 -17.09
C ASP A 93 -7.30 -14.99 -17.15
N ALA A 94 -6.69 -14.17 -18.00
CA ALA A 94 -5.25 -13.99 -18.03
C ALA A 94 -4.71 -13.40 -16.72
N LEU A 95 -5.40 -12.42 -16.12
CA LEU A 95 -5.05 -11.86 -14.81
C LEU A 95 -5.20 -12.90 -13.69
N LYS A 96 -6.24 -13.72 -13.70
CA LYS A 96 -6.38 -14.84 -12.75
C LYS A 96 -5.24 -15.85 -12.88
N THR A 97 -4.86 -16.20 -14.09
CA THR A 97 -3.72 -17.08 -14.34
C THR A 97 -2.43 -16.46 -13.83
N MET A 98 -2.18 -15.19 -14.16
CA MET A 98 -1.00 -14.47 -13.64
C MET A 98 -0.97 -14.44 -12.12
N SER A 99 -2.10 -14.26 -11.44
CA SER A 99 -2.19 -14.22 -9.97
C SER A 99 -1.79 -15.54 -9.29
N THR A 100 -1.85 -16.65 -10.00
CA THR A 100 -1.48 -17.97 -9.49
C THR A 100 -0.10 -18.42 -9.93
N GLU A 101 0.28 -18.11 -11.18
CA GLU A 101 1.50 -18.62 -11.82
C GLU A 101 2.67 -17.63 -11.76
N ASP A 102 2.40 -16.31 -11.75
CA ASP A 102 3.41 -15.25 -11.70
C ASP A 102 3.05 -14.18 -10.65
N LYS A 103 2.97 -14.59 -9.40
CA LYS A 103 2.72 -13.68 -8.27
C LYS A 103 3.73 -12.57 -8.17
N PHE A 104 4.97 -12.82 -8.56
CA PHE A 104 6.03 -11.82 -8.50
C PHE A 104 5.72 -10.60 -9.39
N THR A 105 5.06 -10.81 -10.52
CA THR A 105 4.58 -9.71 -11.38
C THR A 105 3.19 -9.23 -10.97
N PHE A 106 2.26 -10.14 -10.64
CA PHE A 106 0.87 -9.79 -10.34
C PHE A 106 0.70 -8.97 -9.06
N ASP A 107 1.35 -9.38 -7.96
CA ASP A 107 1.15 -8.72 -6.66
C ASP A 107 1.56 -7.24 -6.68
N PRO A 108 2.75 -6.85 -7.19
CA PRO A 108 3.06 -5.43 -7.32
C PRO A 108 2.20 -4.70 -8.34
N LEU A 109 1.83 -5.33 -9.48
CA LEU A 109 0.96 -4.74 -10.48
C LEU A 109 -0.40 -4.39 -9.87
N SER A 110 -1.08 -5.34 -9.25
CA SER A 110 -2.39 -5.14 -8.62
C SER A 110 -2.32 -4.14 -7.47
N SER A 111 -1.28 -4.20 -6.64
CA SER A 111 -1.09 -3.30 -5.50
C SER A 111 -0.86 -1.85 -5.92
N VAL A 112 -0.08 -1.61 -6.98
CA VAL A 112 0.17 -0.26 -7.51
C VAL A 112 -1.10 0.31 -8.11
N LEU A 113 -1.82 -0.46 -8.94
CA LEU A 113 -3.06 -0.01 -9.59
C LEU A 113 -4.18 0.27 -8.58
N ALA A 114 -4.39 -0.64 -7.63
CA ALA A 114 -5.39 -0.46 -6.57
C ALA A 114 -4.99 0.67 -5.60
N GLY A 115 -3.72 0.76 -5.23
CA GLY A 115 -3.21 1.83 -4.37
C GLY A 115 -3.43 3.20 -4.99
N ALA A 116 -3.14 3.37 -6.28
CA ALA A 116 -3.42 4.60 -7.00
C ALA A 116 -4.91 4.97 -6.96
N TYR A 117 -5.80 4.00 -7.16
CA TYR A 117 -7.25 4.19 -7.14
C TYR A 117 -7.74 4.68 -5.78
N PHE A 118 -7.38 3.97 -4.70
CA PHE A 118 -7.80 4.34 -3.35
C PHE A 118 -7.19 5.64 -2.82
N MET A 119 -6.11 6.13 -3.43
CA MET A 119 -5.53 7.42 -3.09
C MET A 119 -6.20 8.61 -3.78
N THR A 120 -7.09 8.40 -4.77
CA THR A 120 -7.79 9.50 -5.41
C THR A 120 -8.78 10.16 -4.44
N PRO A 121 -8.88 11.51 -4.40
CA PRO A 121 -9.80 12.20 -3.47
C PRO A 121 -11.25 11.80 -3.67
N GLN A 122 -11.66 11.57 -4.92
CA GLN A 122 -13.01 11.12 -5.24
C GLN A 122 -13.35 9.79 -4.57
N VAL A 123 -12.48 8.79 -4.71
CA VAL A 123 -12.68 7.45 -4.15
C VAL A 123 -12.60 7.50 -2.63
N MET A 124 -11.63 8.21 -2.05
CA MET A 124 -11.54 8.41 -0.59
C MET A 124 -12.85 8.96 -0.02
N LYS A 125 -13.45 9.96 -0.69
CA LYS A 125 -14.74 10.52 -0.28
C LYS A 125 -15.88 9.50 -0.40
N LEU A 126 -15.93 8.73 -1.49
CA LEU A 126 -16.98 7.72 -1.72
C LEU A 126 -16.96 6.60 -0.67
N ILE A 127 -15.79 6.16 -0.24
CA ILE A 127 -15.64 5.12 0.79
C ILE A 127 -15.67 5.67 2.22
N GLY A 128 -15.84 6.99 2.39
CA GLY A 128 -15.88 7.65 3.71
C GLY A 128 -14.54 7.68 4.43
N TYR A 129 -13.42 7.54 3.69
CA TYR A 129 -12.09 7.63 4.30
C TYR A 129 -11.62 9.08 4.43
N PRO A 130 -11.52 9.63 5.66
CA PRO A 130 -11.18 11.04 5.87
C PRO A 130 -9.69 11.37 5.66
N GLY A 131 -8.87 10.38 5.35
CA GLY A 131 -7.41 10.51 5.33
C GLY A 131 -6.78 10.25 6.71
N GLN A 132 -5.48 10.42 6.78
CA GLN A 132 -4.75 10.34 8.06
C GLN A 132 -4.89 11.69 8.79
N HIS A 133 -5.73 11.72 9.80
CA HIS A 133 -5.85 12.84 10.72
C HIS A 133 -4.96 12.62 11.93
N ARG A 134 -4.34 13.71 12.39
CA ARG A 134 -3.68 13.72 13.69
C ARG A 134 -4.77 13.94 14.74
N ASP A 135 -5.41 12.87 15.14
CA ASP A 135 -6.39 12.85 16.22
C ASP A 135 -5.82 11.96 17.34
N PRO A 136 -5.00 12.54 18.24
CA PRO A 136 -4.46 11.78 19.35
C PRO A 136 -5.60 11.35 20.26
N ALA A 137 -5.64 10.06 20.61
CA ALA A 137 -6.58 9.57 21.59
C ALA A 137 -6.48 10.37 22.89
N PRO A 138 -7.61 10.67 23.57
CA PRO A 138 -7.58 11.24 24.91
C PRO A 138 -6.68 10.43 25.84
N LEU A 139 -5.95 11.11 26.74
CA LEU A 139 -5.03 10.44 27.67
C LEU A 139 -5.75 9.39 28.53
N GLU A 140 -7.01 9.65 28.85
CA GLU A 140 -7.84 8.79 29.69
C GLU A 140 -8.31 7.54 28.95
N LEU A 141 -8.40 7.56 27.61
CA LEU A 141 -8.95 6.45 26.81
C LEU A 141 -8.18 5.15 27.05
N ALA A 142 -6.84 5.21 27.07
CA ALA A 142 -6.02 4.03 27.32
C ALA A 142 -6.21 3.47 28.75
N ALA A 143 -6.39 4.35 29.73
CA ALA A 143 -6.67 3.95 31.12
C ALA A 143 -8.04 3.31 31.25
N ASP A 144 -9.05 3.87 30.58
CA ASP A 144 -10.42 3.35 30.57
C ASP A 144 -10.48 1.98 29.85
N GLU A 145 -9.80 1.82 28.72
CA GLU A 145 -9.72 0.55 27.99
C GLU A 145 -9.03 -0.53 28.84
N ILE A 146 -7.91 -0.20 29.50
CA ILE A 146 -7.21 -1.14 30.39
C ILE A 146 -8.10 -1.48 31.59
N GLY A 147 -8.77 -0.48 32.17
CA GLY A 147 -9.69 -0.64 33.30
C GLY A 147 -10.95 -1.44 32.95
N SER A 148 -11.35 -1.49 31.69
CA SER A 148 -12.51 -2.26 31.22
C SER A 148 -12.28 -3.76 31.12
N GLY A 149 -11.06 -4.24 31.40
CA GLY A 149 -10.71 -5.66 31.30
C GLY A 149 -10.36 -6.14 29.87
N ILE A 150 -10.08 -5.24 28.96
CA ILE A 150 -9.70 -5.61 27.57
C ILE A 150 -8.46 -6.51 27.50
N LEU A 151 -7.60 -6.44 28.52
CA LEU A 151 -6.39 -7.28 28.62
C LEU A 151 -6.60 -8.60 29.35
N ASP A 152 -7.75 -8.80 30.01
CA ASP A 152 -8.02 -9.99 30.84
C ASP A 152 -7.78 -11.30 30.07
N PRO A 153 -8.24 -11.49 28.82
CA PRO A 153 -7.98 -12.71 28.07
C PRO A 153 -6.50 -12.95 27.78
N VAL A 154 -5.69 -11.89 27.70
CA VAL A 154 -4.23 -12.00 27.49
C VAL A 154 -3.54 -12.35 28.81
N LEU A 155 -3.97 -11.75 29.91
CA LEU A 155 -3.45 -12.02 31.25
C LEU A 155 -3.78 -13.44 31.70
N GLU A 156 -5.01 -13.91 31.48
CA GLU A 156 -5.45 -15.26 31.77
C GLU A 156 -4.69 -16.34 31.00
N ARG A 157 -4.38 -16.03 29.71
CA ARG A 157 -3.59 -16.94 28.88
C ARG A 157 -2.15 -17.09 29.37
N GLY A 158 -1.60 -16.12 30.10
CA GLY A 158 -0.25 -16.16 30.66
C GLY A 158 0.85 -16.06 29.59
N HIS A 159 2.07 -16.44 29.96
CA HIS A 159 3.24 -16.37 29.10
C HIS A 159 3.18 -17.42 27.97
N ILE A 160 3.17 -16.95 26.72
CA ILE A 160 3.27 -17.80 25.52
C ILE A 160 4.67 -17.77 24.88
N TYR A 161 5.61 -17.08 25.53
CA TYR A 161 6.98 -16.98 25.06
C TYR A 161 7.67 -18.33 25.19
N VAL A 162 8.16 -18.86 24.08
CA VAL A 162 9.04 -20.03 24.04
C VAL A 162 10.47 -19.51 23.88
N PRO A 163 11.37 -19.71 24.87
CA PRO A 163 12.77 -19.32 24.71
C PRO A 163 13.37 -20.01 23.49
N ALA A 164 14.14 -19.28 22.68
CA ALA A 164 14.92 -19.91 21.64
C ALA A 164 15.91 -20.89 22.28
N ALA A 165 15.94 -22.13 21.82
CA ALA A 165 16.89 -23.12 22.32
C ALA A 165 18.30 -22.69 21.90
N GLY A 166 19.13 -22.31 22.88
CA GLY A 166 20.58 -22.13 22.71
C GLY A 166 21.07 -20.69 22.71
N GLU A 167 21.31 -20.16 23.88
CA GLU A 167 22.49 -19.35 24.24
C GLU A 167 23.06 -19.92 25.53
#